data_36b373a5680c443b4bf47108fbb64f3a
#
_entry.id   36b373a5680c443b4bf47108fbb64f3a
#
_cell.length_a   1.000
_cell.length_b   1.000
_cell.length_c   1.000
_cell.angle_alpha   90.00
_cell.angle_beta   90.00
_cell.angle_gamma   90.00
#
_symmetry.space_group_name_H-M   'P 1'
#
loop_
_entity.id
_entity.type
_entity.pdbx_description
1 polymer ?
#
loop_
_entity_poly.entity_id
_entity_poly.type
_entity_poly.pdbx_seq_one_letter_code
_entity_poly.pdbx_strand_id
1 'polypeptide(L)'
;AGQAIDRATRQALATARYSVPMWYADYDGLYWADGVTLEVEGGDYSVIEHVRIADKVARRVRLTAIPKIADRSLNSTPGSIAAHETLFARPLRAMAKSTQINGITFPGEVKSPQKGDVVITWQDEKTVSISIVVRPYACPKTIRVGIQLDKSLEESA
;
A
#
# COMPACT_ATOMS: atom_id res chain seq x y z
N ALA A 1 -33.23 11.35 19.36
CA ALA A 1 -33.03 10.78 18.02
C ALA A 1 -32.02 11.66 17.29
N GLY A 2 -30.90 11.08 16.85
CA GLY A 2 -29.87 11.83 16.12
C GLY A 2 -30.40 12.27 14.74
N GLN A 3 -30.06 13.48 14.33
CA GLN A 3 -30.42 13.99 13.02
C GLN A 3 -29.48 13.34 11.98
N ALA A 4 -30.01 12.88 10.86
CA ALA A 4 -29.19 12.36 9.78
C ALA A 4 -28.30 13.46 9.19
N ILE A 5 -27.02 13.21 9.06
CA ILE A 5 -26.07 14.15 8.45
C ILE A 5 -26.34 14.19 6.94
N ASP A 6 -26.58 15.36 6.39
CA ASP A 6 -26.82 15.54 4.97
C ASP A 6 -25.58 15.27 4.10
N ARG A 7 -25.79 15.20 2.78
CA ARG A 7 -24.69 14.91 1.83
C ARG A 7 -23.64 16.01 1.81
N ALA A 8 -24.05 17.28 1.92
CA ALA A 8 -23.15 18.43 1.86
C ALA A 8 -22.22 18.44 3.07
N THR A 9 -22.76 18.20 4.26
CA THR A 9 -21.99 18.08 5.51
C THR A 9 -20.99 16.90 5.44
N ARG A 10 -21.43 15.74 4.93
CA ARG A 10 -20.51 14.60 4.75
C ARG A 10 -19.39 14.92 3.77
N GLN A 11 -19.69 15.61 2.68
CA GLN A 11 -18.69 16.01 1.71
C GLN A 11 -17.71 17.03 2.29
N ALA A 12 -18.19 17.99 3.08
CA ALA A 12 -17.34 18.95 3.80
C ALA A 12 -16.42 18.23 4.80
N LEU A 13 -16.94 17.26 5.55
CA LEU A 13 -16.14 16.44 6.46
C LEU A 13 -15.08 15.59 5.71
N ALA A 14 -15.44 14.98 4.58
CA ALA A 14 -14.47 14.25 3.74
C ALA A 14 -13.38 15.16 3.19
N THR A 15 -13.73 16.38 2.76
CA THR A 15 -12.75 17.40 2.35
C THR A 15 -11.86 17.85 3.50
N ALA A 16 -12.40 17.90 4.73
CA ALA A 16 -11.62 18.15 5.95
C ALA A 16 -10.85 16.92 6.45
N ARG A 17 -10.74 15.87 5.63
CA ARG A 17 -9.95 14.64 5.86
C ARG A 17 -10.51 13.72 6.96
N TYR A 18 -11.80 13.79 7.23
CA TYR A 18 -12.48 12.80 8.06
C TYR A 18 -12.94 11.61 7.22
N SER A 19 -12.78 10.42 7.74
CA SER A 19 -13.40 9.22 7.17
C SER A 19 -14.89 9.22 7.53
N VAL A 20 -15.75 9.35 6.53
CA VAL A 20 -17.20 9.45 6.71
C VAL A 20 -17.91 8.36 5.91
N PRO A 21 -19.05 7.85 6.39
CA PRO A 21 -19.87 6.93 5.61
C PRO A 21 -20.52 7.65 4.44
N MET A 22 -20.40 7.08 3.25
CA MET A 22 -20.98 7.56 2.00
C MET A 22 -21.94 6.52 1.44
N TRP A 23 -22.92 6.97 0.69
CA TRP A 23 -23.80 6.14 -0.11
C TRP A 23 -23.79 6.64 -1.57
N TYR A 24 -24.04 5.76 -2.49
CA TYR A 24 -24.08 6.07 -3.92
C TYR A 24 -25.49 5.82 -4.44
N ALA A 25 -25.98 6.69 -5.34
CA ALA A 25 -27.26 6.50 -5.99
C ALA A 25 -27.24 5.17 -6.77
N ASP A 26 -28.35 4.45 -6.74
CA ASP A 26 -28.54 3.17 -7.45
C ASP A 26 -27.55 2.05 -7.06
N TYR A 27 -26.86 2.20 -5.90
CA TYR A 27 -25.98 1.18 -5.39
C TYR A 27 -26.18 0.99 -3.88
N ASP A 28 -26.60 -0.22 -3.50
CA ASP A 28 -26.96 -0.51 -2.12
C ASP A 28 -25.75 -0.53 -1.18
N GLY A 29 -25.97 -0.01 0.03
CA GLY A 29 -25.00 -0.08 1.12
C GLY A 29 -24.40 1.27 1.51
N LEU A 30 -23.66 1.22 2.63
CA LEU A 30 -22.86 2.33 3.14
C LEU A 30 -21.39 1.98 3.01
N TYR A 31 -20.61 2.90 2.48
CA TYR A 31 -19.19 2.74 2.21
C TYR A 31 -18.41 3.84 2.90
N TRP A 32 -17.17 3.58 3.30
CA TRP A 32 -16.27 4.62 3.75
C TRP A 32 -15.80 5.45 2.55
N ALA A 33 -15.83 6.77 2.67
CA ALA A 33 -15.40 7.67 1.60
C ALA A 33 -13.92 7.47 1.25
N ASP A 34 -13.05 7.54 2.25
CA ASP A 34 -11.62 7.23 2.15
C ASP A 34 -11.01 7.07 3.56
N GLY A 35 -9.87 6.43 3.63
CA GLY A 35 -9.07 6.29 4.84
C GLY A 35 -7.86 7.23 4.81
N VAL A 36 -8.09 8.54 4.98
CA VAL A 36 -7.01 9.52 5.02
C VAL A 36 -6.37 9.61 6.41
N THR A 37 -5.08 9.94 6.44
CA THR A 37 -4.33 10.20 7.68
C THR A 37 -4.18 11.71 7.89
N LEU A 38 -3.57 12.11 9.00
CA LEU A 38 -3.27 13.52 9.29
C LEU A 38 -1.95 14.01 8.66
N GLU A 39 -1.31 13.17 7.86
CA GLU A 39 -0.12 13.58 7.12
C GLU A 39 -0.43 14.69 6.10
N VAL A 40 0.59 15.44 5.68
CA VAL A 40 0.45 16.43 4.61
C VAL A 40 -0.11 15.78 3.34
N GLU A 41 -0.90 16.53 2.60
CA GLU A 41 -1.46 16.05 1.34
C GLU A 41 -0.34 15.70 0.34
N GLY A 42 -0.42 14.52 -0.26
CA GLY A 42 0.63 13.98 -1.15
C GLY A 42 1.82 13.33 -0.45
N GLY A 43 1.85 13.28 0.89
CA GLY A 43 2.85 12.52 1.62
C GLY A 43 2.68 11.01 1.44
N ASP A 44 3.76 10.26 1.65
CA ASP A 44 3.81 8.80 1.45
C ASP A 44 2.82 8.03 2.33
N TYR A 45 2.49 8.57 3.49
CA TYR A 45 1.57 7.98 4.48
C TYR A 45 0.21 8.69 4.53
N SER A 46 -0.15 9.42 3.48
CA SER A 46 -1.41 10.20 3.43
C SER A 46 -2.68 9.34 3.47
N VAL A 47 -2.57 8.04 3.20
CA VAL A 47 -3.68 7.08 3.25
C VAL A 47 -3.36 5.90 4.15
N ILE A 48 -4.40 5.40 4.84
CA ILE A 48 -4.27 4.32 5.83
C ILE A 48 -3.72 3.03 5.24
N GLU A 49 -3.99 2.76 3.96
CA GLU A 49 -3.51 1.58 3.26
C GLU A 49 -1.98 1.55 3.19
N HIS A 50 -1.34 2.68 2.91
CA HIS A 50 0.12 2.79 2.87
C HIS A 50 0.73 2.59 4.25
N VAL A 51 0.15 3.18 5.29
CA VAL A 51 0.58 2.98 6.69
C VAL A 51 0.50 1.51 7.08
N ARG A 52 -0.62 0.85 6.78
CA ARG A 52 -0.82 -0.58 7.09
C ARG A 52 0.19 -1.48 6.38
N ILE A 53 0.49 -1.17 5.13
CA ILE A 53 1.49 -1.92 4.35
C ILE A 53 2.88 -1.72 4.95
N ALA A 54 3.27 -0.48 5.26
CA ALA A 54 4.55 -0.17 5.88
C ALA A 54 4.72 -0.87 7.23
N ASP A 55 3.71 -0.82 8.10
CA ASP A 55 3.72 -1.51 9.40
C ASP A 55 3.84 -3.03 9.24
N LYS A 56 3.13 -3.60 8.27
CA LYS A 56 3.19 -5.04 8.00
C LYS A 56 4.58 -5.47 7.52
N VAL A 57 5.20 -4.68 6.65
CA VAL A 57 6.58 -4.91 6.19
C VAL A 57 7.54 -4.81 7.36
N ALA A 58 7.48 -3.72 8.14
CA ALA A 58 8.35 -3.50 9.29
C ALA A 58 8.28 -4.66 10.29
N ARG A 59 7.07 -5.12 10.62
CA ARG A 59 6.85 -6.27 11.51
C ARG A 59 7.47 -7.55 10.96
N ARG A 60 7.25 -7.87 9.69
CA ARG A 60 7.76 -9.10 9.07
C ARG A 60 9.28 -9.10 8.95
N VAL A 61 9.85 -7.96 8.57
CA VAL A 61 11.31 -7.81 8.48
C VAL A 61 11.94 -7.89 9.86
N ARG A 62 11.36 -7.25 10.88
CA ARG A 62 11.82 -7.34 12.26
C ARG A 62 11.90 -8.78 12.74
N LEU A 63 10.86 -9.59 12.48
CA LEU A 63 10.86 -11.01 12.85
C LEU A 63 11.95 -11.82 12.12
N THR A 64 12.32 -11.41 10.91
CA THR A 64 13.45 -12.00 10.17
C THR A 64 14.79 -11.51 10.70
N ALA A 65 14.87 -10.29 11.22
CA ALA A 65 16.09 -9.68 11.71
C ALA A 65 16.48 -10.15 13.13
N ILE A 66 15.51 -10.39 14.01
CA ILE A 66 15.78 -10.79 15.41
C ILE A 66 16.73 -12.00 15.51
N PRO A 67 16.57 -13.10 14.74
CA PRO A 67 17.48 -14.23 14.80
C PRO A 67 18.90 -13.93 14.29
N LYS A 68 19.10 -12.76 13.67
CA LYS A 68 20.39 -12.31 13.16
C LYS A 68 21.18 -11.45 14.14
N ILE A 69 20.61 -11.15 15.29
CA ILE A 69 21.31 -10.47 16.38
C ILE A 69 22.39 -11.40 16.92
N ALA A 70 23.63 -10.94 16.98
CA ALA A 70 24.81 -11.69 17.38
C ALA A 70 25.12 -12.93 16.49
N ASP A 71 24.51 -13.06 15.34
CA ASP A 71 24.79 -14.13 14.38
C ASP A 71 25.95 -13.71 13.45
N ARG A 72 27.09 -14.40 13.54
CA ARG A 72 28.29 -14.17 12.70
C ARG A 72 28.06 -14.38 11.21
N SER A 73 26.95 -14.99 10.80
CA SER A 73 26.60 -15.13 9.37
C SER A 73 26.29 -13.78 8.74
N LEU A 74 25.77 -12.81 9.52
CA LEU A 74 25.62 -11.42 9.10
C LEU A 74 26.88 -10.64 9.48
N ASN A 75 27.72 -10.38 8.51
CA ASN A 75 28.98 -9.64 8.67
C ASN A 75 29.19 -8.63 7.53
N SER A 76 30.21 -7.82 7.61
CA SER A 76 30.47 -6.72 6.67
C SER A 76 31.03 -7.14 5.30
N THR A 77 31.19 -8.45 5.05
CA THR A 77 31.67 -8.90 3.74
C THR A 77 30.61 -8.73 2.66
N PRO A 78 30.97 -8.37 1.43
CA PRO A 78 30.00 -8.18 0.34
C PRO A 78 29.10 -9.40 0.10
N GLY A 79 29.64 -10.61 0.24
CA GLY A 79 28.87 -11.85 0.09
C GLY A 79 27.82 -12.03 1.18
N SER A 80 28.14 -11.73 2.44
CA SER A 80 27.19 -11.76 3.55
C SER A 80 26.10 -10.71 3.38
N ILE A 81 26.47 -9.49 3.00
CA ILE A 81 25.51 -8.41 2.76
C ILE A 81 24.51 -8.83 1.67
N ALA A 82 24.97 -9.28 0.51
CA ALA A 82 24.11 -9.69 -0.60
C ALA A 82 23.17 -10.87 -0.24
N ALA A 83 23.68 -11.84 0.53
CA ALA A 83 22.87 -12.96 1.02
C ALA A 83 21.76 -12.49 1.96
N HIS A 84 22.06 -11.58 2.87
CA HIS A 84 21.11 -11.06 3.84
C HIS A 84 20.13 -10.05 3.23
N GLU A 85 20.51 -9.24 2.24
CA GLU A 85 19.58 -8.45 1.43
C GLU A 85 18.54 -9.35 0.76
N THR A 86 18.99 -10.48 0.21
CA THR A 86 18.08 -11.49 -0.36
C THR A 86 17.17 -12.11 0.72
N LEU A 87 17.67 -12.36 1.92
CA LEU A 87 16.91 -12.87 3.05
C LEU A 87 15.83 -11.87 3.48
N PHE A 88 16.18 -10.61 3.68
CA PHE A 88 15.24 -9.56 4.09
C PHE A 88 14.25 -9.16 2.99
N ALA A 89 14.53 -9.45 1.73
CA ALA A 89 13.59 -9.31 0.63
C ALA A 89 12.49 -10.41 0.62
N ARG A 90 12.67 -11.54 1.31
CA ARG A 90 11.68 -12.63 1.33
C ARG A 90 10.29 -12.23 1.83
N PRO A 91 10.15 -11.48 2.94
CA PRO A 91 8.85 -10.98 3.39
C PRO A 91 8.13 -10.16 2.33
N LEU A 92 8.84 -9.30 1.61
CA LEU A 92 8.26 -8.48 0.54
C LEU A 92 7.80 -9.35 -0.64
N ARG A 93 8.62 -10.33 -1.05
CA ARG A 93 8.23 -11.29 -2.11
C ARG A 93 6.99 -12.09 -1.72
N ALA A 94 6.86 -12.46 -0.45
CA ALA A 94 5.67 -13.14 0.04
C ALA A 94 4.43 -12.23 -0.01
N MET A 95 4.57 -10.93 0.27
CA MET A 95 3.50 -9.93 0.18
C MET A 95 3.16 -9.55 -1.27
N ALA A 96 4.08 -9.76 -2.20
CA ALA A 96 3.88 -9.49 -3.62
C ALA A 96 3.07 -10.59 -4.35
N LYS A 97 2.85 -11.74 -3.72
CA LYS A 97 2.06 -12.81 -4.32
C LYS A 97 0.58 -12.42 -4.38
N SER A 98 -0.05 -12.70 -5.52
CA SER A 98 -1.50 -12.58 -5.65
C SER A 98 -2.23 -13.53 -4.71
N THR A 99 -3.40 -13.11 -4.26
CA THR A 99 -4.31 -13.90 -3.43
C THR A 99 -5.67 -13.99 -4.09
N GLN A 100 -6.38 -15.09 -3.88
CA GLN A 100 -7.74 -15.27 -4.35
C GLN A 100 -8.70 -15.26 -3.16
N ILE A 101 -9.70 -14.39 -3.22
CA ILE A 101 -10.73 -14.27 -2.19
C ILE A 101 -12.09 -14.36 -2.91
N ASN A 102 -12.92 -15.32 -2.53
CA ASN A 102 -14.23 -15.55 -3.12
C ASN A 102 -14.23 -15.63 -4.67
N GLY A 103 -13.23 -16.30 -5.24
CA GLY A 103 -13.10 -16.45 -6.69
C GLY A 103 -12.50 -15.23 -7.42
N ILE A 104 -12.27 -14.12 -6.73
CA ILE A 104 -11.66 -12.91 -7.31
C ILE A 104 -10.17 -12.91 -6.98
N THR A 105 -9.34 -12.76 -8.00
CA THR A 105 -7.89 -12.66 -7.85
C THR A 105 -7.50 -11.21 -7.58
N PHE A 106 -6.86 -10.99 -6.44
CA PHE A 106 -6.27 -9.71 -6.08
C PHE A 106 -4.76 -9.74 -6.34
N PRO A 107 -4.15 -8.66 -6.82
CA PRO A 107 -2.70 -8.54 -6.84
C PRO A 107 -2.15 -8.62 -5.41
N GLY A 108 -0.85 -8.85 -5.28
CA GLY A 108 -0.19 -8.75 -3.97
C GLY A 108 -0.37 -7.37 -3.34
N GLU A 109 -0.11 -7.27 -2.06
CA GLU A 109 -0.21 -6.00 -1.33
C GLU A 109 0.86 -4.98 -1.79
N VAL A 110 2.00 -5.49 -2.27
CA VAL A 110 3.11 -4.70 -2.78
C VAL A 110 3.61 -5.26 -4.10
N LYS A 111 4.27 -4.42 -4.89
CA LYS A 111 5.01 -4.88 -6.07
C LYS A 111 6.22 -5.71 -5.64
N SER A 112 6.64 -6.62 -6.50
CA SER A 112 7.81 -7.47 -6.22
C SER A 112 9.05 -6.59 -5.99
N PRO A 113 9.85 -6.88 -4.94
CA PRO A 113 11.05 -6.09 -4.67
C PRO A 113 12.08 -6.25 -5.80
N GLN A 114 12.71 -5.16 -6.14
CA GLN A 114 13.77 -5.07 -7.14
C GLN A 114 15.14 -5.11 -6.46
N LYS A 115 16.20 -5.27 -7.26
CA LYS A 115 17.58 -5.14 -6.77
C LYS A 115 17.82 -3.72 -6.26
N GLY A 116 18.33 -3.61 -5.05
CA GLY A 116 18.57 -2.31 -4.39
C GLY A 116 17.41 -1.81 -3.53
N ASP A 117 16.26 -2.49 -3.51
CA ASP A 117 15.14 -2.14 -2.62
C ASP A 117 15.40 -2.51 -1.15
N VAL A 118 16.31 -3.42 -0.91
CA VAL A 118 16.79 -3.77 0.43
C VAL A 118 18.28 -3.48 0.44
N VAL A 119 18.71 -2.60 1.33
CA VAL A 119 20.10 -2.19 1.47
C VAL A 119 20.50 -2.35 2.92
N ILE A 120 21.63 -3.02 3.13
CA ILE A 120 22.24 -3.23 4.44
C ILE A 120 23.48 -2.34 4.54
N THR A 121 23.48 -1.47 5.54
CA THR A 121 24.60 -0.56 5.80
C THR A 121 25.13 -0.77 7.21
N TRP A 122 26.42 -1.06 7.32
CA TRP A 122 27.13 -1.09 8.59
C TRP A 122 27.44 0.33 9.03
N GLN A 123 26.96 0.72 10.21
CA GLN A 123 27.24 2.02 10.81
C GLN A 123 28.49 1.98 11.67
N ASP A 124 28.70 0.87 12.36
CA ASP A 124 29.87 0.56 13.18
C ASP A 124 30.03 -0.96 13.30
N GLU A 125 30.98 -1.45 14.09
CA GLU A 125 31.26 -2.89 14.28
C GLU A 125 30.09 -3.69 14.89
N LYS A 126 29.10 -3.03 15.48
CA LYS A 126 28.01 -3.65 16.22
C LYS A 126 26.62 -3.27 15.69
N THR A 127 26.55 -2.25 14.84
CA THR A 127 25.28 -1.66 14.41
C THR A 127 25.09 -1.78 12.89
N VAL A 128 23.99 -2.42 12.51
CA VAL A 128 23.57 -2.58 11.12
C VAL A 128 22.24 -1.88 10.91
N SER A 129 22.16 -1.08 9.86
CA SER A 129 20.93 -0.47 9.37
C SER A 129 20.40 -1.23 8.16
N ILE A 130 19.11 -1.53 8.15
CA ILE A 130 18.43 -2.17 7.03
C ILE A 130 17.41 -1.17 6.48
N SER A 131 17.66 -0.65 5.29
CA SER A 131 16.75 0.24 4.57
C SER A 131 15.95 -0.55 3.54
N ILE A 132 14.64 -0.29 3.48
CA ILE A 132 13.73 -1.04 2.61
C ILE A 132 12.84 -0.08 1.85
N VAL A 133 12.79 -0.22 0.53
CA VAL A 133 11.85 0.48 -0.33
C VAL A 133 10.65 -0.42 -0.59
N VAL A 134 9.47 0.09 -0.28
CA VAL A 134 8.19 -0.62 -0.45
C VAL A 134 7.37 0.10 -1.51
N ARG A 135 6.83 -0.65 -2.48
CA ARG A 135 5.99 -0.11 -3.55
C ARG A 135 4.59 -0.71 -3.49
N PRO A 136 3.62 -0.04 -2.84
CA PRO A 136 2.22 -0.46 -2.86
C PRO A 136 1.64 -0.43 -4.28
N TYR A 137 0.59 -1.22 -4.51
CA TYR A 137 -0.25 -1.01 -5.69
C TYR A 137 -1.18 0.18 -5.45
N ALA A 138 -1.32 1.03 -6.48
CA ALA A 138 -2.28 2.12 -6.44
C ALA A 138 -3.71 1.57 -6.57
N CYS A 139 -4.63 2.12 -5.77
CA CYS A 139 -6.07 1.88 -5.88
C CYS A 139 -6.76 3.16 -6.35
N PRO A 140 -7.62 3.12 -7.38
CA PRO A 140 -8.33 4.30 -7.83
C PRO A 140 -9.32 4.76 -6.76
N LYS A 141 -9.21 6.02 -6.33
CA LYS A 141 -10.14 6.66 -5.39
C LYS A 141 -11.24 7.43 -6.12
N THR A 142 -11.05 7.70 -7.40
CA THR A 142 -12.01 8.38 -8.27
C THR A 142 -12.02 7.74 -9.64
N ILE A 143 -13.22 7.43 -10.13
CA ILE A 143 -13.43 6.92 -11.49
C ILE A 143 -14.27 7.97 -12.23
N ARG A 144 -13.76 8.44 -13.36
CA ARG A 144 -14.49 9.33 -14.27
C ARG A 144 -14.86 8.56 -15.50
N VAL A 145 -16.15 8.55 -15.82
CA VAL A 145 -16.69 7.87 -17.01
C VAL A 145 -17.11 8.95 -18.01
N GLY A 146 -16.51 8.93 -19.20
CA GLY A 146 -16.96 9.74 -20.32
C GLY A 146 -17.79 8.89 -21.29
N ILE A 147 -18.98 9.36 -21.62
CA ILE A 147 -19.86 8.70 -22.59
C ILE A 147 -20.02 9.65 -23.78
N GLN A 148 -19.72 9.17 -24.96
CA GLN A 148 -19.95 9.86 -26.21
C GLN A 148 -21.04 9.13 -26.97
N LEU A 149 -22.00 9.89 -27.47
CA LEU A 149 -23.06 9.38 -28.33
C LEU A 149 -22.66 9.61 -29.80
N ASP A 150 -22.44 8.55 -30.52
CA ASP A 150 -22.26 8.61 -31.96
C ASP A 150 -23.64 8.56 -32.65
N LYS A 151 -23.97 9.64 -33.35
CA LYS A 151 -25.19 9.76 -34.15
C LYS A 151 -24.92 9.73 -35.67
N SER A 152 -23.72 9.31 -36.08
CA SER A 152 -23.46 9.12 -37.50
C SER A 152 -24.37 8.03 -38.02
N LEU A 153 -25.04 8.33 -39.13
CA LEU A 153 -25.78 7.32 -39.87
C LEU A 153 -24.75 6.46 -40.61
N GLU A 154 -24.84 5.17 -40.46
CA GLU A 154 -24.08 4.27 -41.34
C GLU A 154 -24.51 4.55 -42.77
N GLU A 155 -23.60 5.03 -43.62
CA GLU A 155 -23.83 5.08 -45.05
C GLU A 155 -23.98 3.62 -45.52
N SER A 156 -25.22 3.26 -45.90
CA SER A 156 -25.48 1.98 -46.52
C SER A 156 -24.73 1.92 -47.84
N ALA A 157 -23.71 1.08 -47.90
CA ALA A 157 -23.00 0.74 -49.12
C ALA A 157 -23.89 -0.08 -50.06
#